data_528e0e67ae818f48afe435a2ce599617
#
_entry.id   528e0e67ae818f48afe435a2ce599617
#
_cell.length_a   1.000
_cell.length_b   1.000
_cell.length_c   1.000
_cell.angle_alpha   90.00
_cell.angle_beta   90.00
_cell.angle_gamma   90.00
#
_symmetry.space_group_name_H-M   'P 1'
#
loop_
_entity.id
_entity.type
_entity.pdbx_description
1 polymer ?
#
loop_
_entity_poly.entity_id
_entity_poly.type
_entity_poly.pdbx_seq_one_letter_code
_entity_poly.pdbx_strand_id
1 'polypeptide(L)'
;YVMRETVIGYDLYTPQQNMRLEVIEGLMREQKVLPAKYFYDHIGSQLFEQITQQPEYYPTRTELAILEQHRAEIAQRIGDVHTLIEYGSGSSRKIQMLLETFTHLDTYMPIDISKDFLMESARQLSERYPALHIKAVCGDYSQAISLPVEESQKRVIFFTGSTLSLIHI
;
A
#
# COMPACT_ATOMS: atom_id res chain seq x y z
N TYR A 1 17.65 27.59 0.13
CA TYR A 1 16.46 26.71 -0.03
C TYR A 1 16.94 25.27 0.17
N VAL A 2 16.76 24.75 1.37
CA VAL A 2 16.95 23.31 1.63
C VAL A 2 15.69 22.64 1.09
N MET A 3 15.77 21.92 -0.01
CA MET A 3 14.69 21.02 -0.44
C MET A 3 14.58 19.94 0.65
N ARG A 4 13.51 19.97 1.43
CA ARG A 4 13.18 18.85 2.32
C ARG A 4 12.82 17.67 1.42
N GLU A 5 13.50 16.54 1.57
CA GLU A 5 13.06 15.30 0.94
C GLU A 5 11.65 14.99 1.44
N THR A 6 10.67 15.14 0.57
CA THR A 6 9.26 14.84 0.87
C THR A 6 8.99 13.34 0.90
N VAL A 7 9.92 12.52 0.39
CA VAL A 7 9.83 11.05 0.37
C VAL A 7 10.98 10.46 1.16
N ILE A 8 10.65 9.67 2.20
CA ILE A 8 11.62 8.90 2.99
C ILE A 8 11.27 7.41 2.80
N GLY A 9 12.25 6.62 2.35
CA GLY A 9 12.10 5.17 2.19
C GLY A 9 12.61 4.41 3.42
N TYR A 10 11.82 3.47 3.92
CA TYR A 10 12.21 2.52 4.96
C TYR A 10 12.19 1.11 4.37
N ASP A 11 13.31 0.40 4.47
CA ASP A 11 13.41 -0.98 4.02
C ASP A 11 13.43 -1.92 5.23
N LEU A 12 12.27 -2.48 5.53
CA LEU A 12 12.06 -3.41 6.63
C LEU A 12 11.91 -4.87 6.13
N TYR A 13 12.08 -5.07 4.82
CA TYR A 13 11.91 -6.36 4.20
C TYR A 13 13.26 -7.08 4.01
N THR A 14 13.36 -8.30 4.51
CA THR A 14 14.52 -9.19 4.35
C THR A 14 14.15 -10.39 3.47
N PRO A 15 14.20 -10.26 2.13
CA PRO A 15 13.57 -11.22 1.22
C PRO A 15 14.23 -12.59 1.15
N GLN A 16 15.56 -12.67 1.34
CA GLN A 16 16.30 -13.84 0.85
C GLN A 16 16.28 -15.08 1.75
N GLN A 17 16.14 -14.93 3.06
CA GLN A 17 16.19 -16.10 3.95
C GLN A 17 14.86 -16.83 4.05
N ASN A 18 13.75 -16.12 3.99
CA ASN A 18 12.42 -16.71 4.18
C ASN A 18 11.84 -17.30 2.89
N MET A 19 12.07 -16.68 1.72
CA MET A 19 11.49 -17.13 0.44
C MET A 19 11.83 -18.59 0.13
N ARG A 20 13.09 -18.97 0.21
CA ARG A 20 13.51 -20.35 -0.10
C ARG A 20 12.86 -21.37 0.83
N LEU A 21 12.79 -21.08 2.11
CA LEU A 21 12.17 -21.97 3.11
C LEU A 21 10.66 -22.07 2.86
N GLU A 22 9.96 -20.95 2.72
CA GLU A 22 8.52 -20.92 2.49
C GLU A 22 8.13 -21.64 1.19
N VAL A 23 8.92 -21.49 0.11
CA VAL A 23 8.71 -22.20 -1.16
C VAL A 23 8.90 -23.70 -0.98
N ILE A 24 9.98 -24.13 -0.31
CA ILE A 24 10.25 -25.55 -0.07
C ILE A 24 9.11 -26.14 0.78
N GLU A 25 8.77 -25.50 1.89
CA GLU A 25 7.70 -25.95 2.78
C GLU A 25 6.35 -26.03 2.06
N GLY A 26 6.02 -25.01 1.26
CA GLY A 26 4.78 -24.99 0.48
C GLY A 26 4.72 -26.09 -0.58
N LEU A 27 5.82 -26.38 -1.26
CA LEU A 27 5.91 -27.43 -2.27
C LEU A 27 5.99 -28.85 -1.67
N MET A 28 6.38 -28.97 -0.38
CA MET A 28 6.39 -30.25 0.33
C MET A 28 5.02 -30.67 0.89
N ARG A 29 4.05 -29.73 0.95
CA ARG A 29 2.68 -30.05 1.40
C ARG A 29 2.00 -31.01 0.42
N GLU A 30 1.00 -31.75 0.90
CA GLU A 30 0.17 -32.61 0.05
C GLU A 30 -0.52 -31.77 -1.05
N GLN A 31 -1.24 -30.74 -0.65
CA GLN A 31 -1.69 -29.69 -1.55
C GLN A 31 -0.59 -28.62 -1.66
N LYS A 32 0.00 -28.49 -2.85
CA LYS A 32 1.09 -27.55 -3.11
C LYS A 32 0.59 -26.11 -3.00
N VAL A 33 1.33 -25.30 -2.26
CA VAL A 33 0.99 -23.88 -2.02
C VAL A 33 2.24 -23.03 -2.20
N LEU A 34 2.10 -21.91 -2.89
CA LEU A 34 3.12 -20.86 -2.93
C LEU A 34 2.54 -19.57 -2.35
N PRO A 35 3.27 -18.86 -1.48
CA PRO A 35 2.79 -17.58 -0.94
C PRO A 35 2.58 -16.56 -2.06
N ALA A 36 1.39 -15.98 -2.14
CA ALA A 36 1.01 -15.03 -3.19
C ALA A 36 1.90 -13.79 -3.22
N LYS A 37 2.51 -13.39 -2.09
CA LYS A 37 3.42 -12.25 -1.98
C LYS A 37 4.60 -12.31 -2.97
N TYR A 38 5.04 -13.50 -3.40
CA TYR A 38 6.13 -13.68 -4.35
C TYR A 38 5.76 -13.38 -5.81
N PHE A 39 4.47 -13.18 -6.09
CA PHE A 39 4.01 -12.72 -7.40
C PHE A 39 3.99 -11.18 -7.53
N TYR A 40 4.25 -10.46 -6.43
CA TYR A 40 4.22 -8.99 -6.37
C TYR A 40 5.63 -8.39 -6.35
N ASP A 41 6.53 -8.90 -7.20
CA ASP A 41 7.77 -8.18 -7.55
C ASP A 41 7.45 -6.98 -8.45
N HIS A 42 8.46 -6.26 -8.91
CA HIS A 42 8.25 -5.09 -9.76
C HIS A 42 7.43 -5.41 -11.03
N ILE A 43 7.74 -6.53 -11.69
CA ILE A 43 7.03 -6.97 -12.91
C ILE A 43 5.62 -7.43 -12.57
N GLY A 44 5.45 -8.23 -11.53
CA GLY A 44 4.15 -8.71 -11.07
C GLY A 44 3.21 -7.57 -10.67
N SER A 45 3.73 -6.55 -10.02
CA SER A 45 2.98 -5.33 -9.68
C SER A 45 2.51 -4.59 -10.93
N GLN A 46 3.35 -4.45 -11.95
CA GLN A 46 2.97 -3.85 -13.23
C GLN A 46 1.92 -4.69 -13.98
N LEU A 47 2.05 -6.02 -13.95
CA LEU A 47 1.05 -6.92 -14.55
C LEU A 47 -0.29 -6.82 -13.82
N PHE A 48 -0.28 -6.71 -12.51
CA PHE A 48 -1.51 -6.52 -11.74
C PHE A 48 -2.20 -5.21 -12.11
N GLU A 49 -1.47 -4.11 -12.30
CA GLU A 49 -2.04 -2.86 -12.81
C GLU A 49 -2.73 -3.04 -14.17
N GLN A 50 -2.16 -3.83 -15.08
CA GLN A 50 -2.81 -4.14 -16.35
C GLN A 50 -4.07 -5.00 -16.16
N ILE A 51 -4.07 -5.94 -15.20
CA ILE A 51 -5.24 -6.73 -14.83
C ILE A 51 -6.38 -5.82 -14.34
N THR A 52 -6.08 -4.81 -13.51
CA THR A 52 -7.11 -3.89 -12.99
C THR A 52 -7.83 -3.09 -14.08
N GLN A 53 -7.23 -2.98 -15.27
CA GLN A 53 -7.79 -2.27 -16.42
C GLN A 53 -8.66 -3.17 -17.32
N GLN A 54 -8.63 -4.50 -17.11
CA GLN A 54 -9.42 -5.42 -17.93
C GLN A 54 -10.93 -5.28 -17.63
N PRO A 55 -11.80 -5.41 -18.67
CA PRO A 55 -13.25 -5.33 -18.49
C PRO A 55 -13.79 -6.38 -17.48
N GLU A 56 -13.19 -7.56 -17.46
CA GLU A 56 -13.59 -8.67 -16.60
C GLU A 56 -13.22 -8.43 -15.13
N TYR A 57 -12.16 -7.65 -14.86
CA TYR A 57 -11.71 -7.35 -13.50
C TYR A 57 -12.48 -6.16 -12.91
N TYR A 58 -13.74 -6.40 -12.54
CA TYR A 58 -14.61 -5.36 -11.98
C TYR A 58 -14.25 -4.87 -10.55
N PRO A 59 -13.52 -5.64 -9.67
CA PRO A 59 -13.36 -5.25 -8.26
C PRO A 59 -12.75 -3.86 -8.08
N THR A 60 -11.70 -3.53 -8.83
CA THR A 60 -11.06 -2.20 -8.74
C THR A 60 -12.03 -1.07 -9.11
N ARG A 61 -12.79 -1.23 -10.18
CA ARG A 61 -13.77 -0.21 -10.60
C ARG A 61 -14.88 -0.03 -9.58
N THR A 62 -15.38 -1.13 -9.01
CA THR A 62 -16.42 -1.10 -7.98
C THR A 62 -15.89 -0.45 -6.70
N GLU A 63 -14.69 -0.79 -6.26
CA GLU A 63 -14.07 -0.19 -5.08
C GLU A 63 -13.86 1.32 -5.25
N LEU A 64 -13.36 1.75 -6.42
CA LEU A 64 -13.22 3.17 -6.74
C LEU A 64 -14.58 3.90 -6.74
N ALA A 65 -15.62 3.29 -7.27
CA ALA A 65 -16.97 3.87 -7.26
C ALA A 65 -17.53 4.00 -5.84
N ILE A 66 -17.33 3.00 -4.99
CA ILE A 66 -17.73 3.03 -3.57
C ILE A 66 -16.97 4.15 -2.83
N LEU A 67 -15.66 4.24 -3.02
CA LEU A 67 -14.85 5.29 -2.41
C LEU A 67 -15.29 6.67 -2.86
N GLU A 68 -15.51 6.89 -4.16
CA GLU A 68 -16.00 8.17 -4.70
C GLU A 68 -17.35 8.56 -4.12
N GLN A 69 -18.26 7.60 -4.00
CA GLN A 69 -19.59 7.84 -3.45
C GLN A 69 -19.57 8.17 -1.95
N HIS A 70 -18.68 7.55 -1.18
CA HIS A 70 -18.70 7.58 0.28
C HIS A 70 -17.52 8.33 0.92
N ARG A 71 -16.55 8.87 0.16
CA ARG A 71 -15.34 9.50 0.69
C ARG A 71 -15.63 10.60 1.73
N ALA A 72 -16.67 11.41 1.51
CA ALA A 72 -17.02 12.48 2.44
C ALA A 72 -17.57 11.92 3.77
N GLU A 73 -18.40 10.87 3.72
CA GLU A 73 -18.91 10.19 4.91
C GLU A 73 -17.78 9.49 5.66
N ILE A 74 -16.87 8.83 4.95
CA ILE A 74 -15.69 8.17 5.53
C ILE A 74 -14.84 9.20 6.27
N ALA A 75 -14.52 10.33 5.64
CA ALA A 75 -13.74 11.40 6.27
C ALA A 75 -14.45 12.00 7.48
N GLN A 76 -15.76 12.22 7.41
CA GLN A 76 -16.54 12.71 8.53
C GLN A 76 -16.51 11.77 9.74
N ARG A 77 -16.63 10.45 9.50
CA ARG A 77 -16.59 9.43 10.57
C ARG A 77 -15.21 9.28 11.20
N ILE A 78 -14.16 9.37 10.39
CA ILE A 78 -12.78 9.28 10.85
C ILE A 78 -12.38 10.56 11.59
N GLY A 79 -12.84 11.71 11.11
CA GLY A 79 -12.50 13.04 11.65
C GLY A 79 -11.05 13.42 11.34
N ASP A 80 -10.49 14.33 12.13
CA ASP A 80 -9.14 14.85 11.93
C ASP A 80 -8.09 13.77 12.15
N VAL A 81 -7.28 13.51 11.11
CA VAL A 81 -6.14 12.61 11.15
C VAL A 81 -4.92 13.28 10.54
N HIS A 82 -3.74 12.96 11.09
CA HIS A 82 -2.46 13.48 10.61
C HIS A 82 -1.71 12.46 9.75
N THR A 83 -1.88 11.18 10.01
CA THR A 83 -1.18 10.11 9.28
C THR A 83 -2.17 9.11 8.68
N LEU A 84 -2.05 8.91 7.39
CA LEU A 84 -2.75 7.84 6.67
C LEU A 84 -1.76 6.74 6.33
N ILE A 85 -2.03 5.51 6.81
CA ILE A 85 -1.23 4.32 6.57
C ILE A 85 -2.02 3.42 5.61
N GLU A 86 -1.38 2.92 4.56
CA GLU A 86 -2.01 2.01 3.61
C GLU A 86 -1.23 0.71 3.49
N TYR A 87 -1.91 -0.41 3.70
CA TYR A 87 -1.36 -1.74 3.48
C TYR A 87 -1.63 -2.21 2.05
N GLY A 88 -0.55 -2.62 1.34
CA GLY A 88 -0.63 -3.03 -0.05
C GLY A 88 -0.98 -1.86 -0.96
N SER A 89 -0.16 -0.80 -0.91
CA SER A 89 -0.44 0.47 -1.57
C SER A 89 -0.54 0.35 -3.09
N GLY A 90 0.19 -0.58 -3.70
CA GLY A 90 0.18 -0.80 -5.14
C GLY A 90 0.29 0.52 -5.93
N SER A 91 -0.60 0.72 -6.89
CA SER A 91 -0.76 2.03 -7.52
C SER A 91 -1.52 2.98 -6.60
N SER A 92 -1.01 4.18 -6.42
CA SER A 92 -1.57 5.21 -5.52
C SER A 92 -2.96 5.76 -5.94
N ARG A 93 -3.63 5.15 -6.91
CA ARG A 93 -4.86 5.69 -7.50
C ARG A 93 -6.03 5.79 -6.54
N LYS A 94 -6.24 4.77 -5.68
CA LYS A 94 -7.32 4.76 -4.69
C LYS A 94 -7.07 5.78 -3.59
N ILE A 95 -5.83 5.81 -3.12
CA ILE A 95 -5.46 6.68 -2.01
C ILE A 95 -5.57 8.15 -2.35
N GLN A 96 -5.35 8.55 -3.61
CA GLN A 96 -5.48 9.94 -4.04
C GLN A 96 -6.86 10.53 -3.70
N MET A 97 -7.94 9.72 -3.84
CA MET A 97 -9.29 10.15 -3.46
C MET A 97 -9.40 10.48 -1.96
N LEU A 98 -8.71 9.73 -1.11
CA LEU A 98 -8.72 9.95 0.33
C LEU A 98 -7.81 11.11 0.72
N LEU A 99 -6.63 11.23 0.10
CA LEU A 99 -5.71 12.36 0.31
C LEU A 99 -6.36 13.71 0.04
N GLU A 100 -7.22 13.77 -1.00
CA GLU A 100 -7.97 14.98 -1.35
C GLU A 100 -9.13 15.28 -0.39
N THR A 101 -9.51 14.32 0.45
CA THR A 101 -10.67 14.45 1.34
C THR A 101 -10.26 14.81 2.77
N PHE A 102 -9.09 14.37 3.23
CA PHE A 102 -8.59 14.67 4.58
C PHE A 102 -7.83 16.01 4.59
N THR A 103 -8.41 17.03 5.22
CA THR A 103 -7.87 18.40 5.21
C THR A 103 -6.66 18.62 6.12
N HIS A 104 -6.47 17.78 7.13
CA HIS A 104 -5.39 17.90 8.14
C HIS A 104 -4.30 16.82 8.00
N LEU A 105 -4.32 16.09 6.88
CA LEU A 105 -3.34 15.06 6.62
C LEU A 105 -2.00 15.68 6.23
N ASP A 106 -0.95 15.37 6.97
CA ASP A 106 0.41 15.81 6.71
C ASP A 106 1.35 14.65 6.31
N THR A 107 1.00 13.42 6.67
CA THR A 107 1.83 12.24 6.42
C THR A 107 1.03 11.12 5.76
N TYR A 108 1.58 10.58 4.68
CA TYR A 108 1.12 9.34 4.06
C TYR A 108 2.20 8.26 4.17
N MET A 109 1.80 7.07 4.62
CA MET A 109 2.70 5.95 4.83
C MET A 109 2.21 4.73 4.03
N PRO A 110 2.60 4.60 2.76
CA PRO A 110 2.35 3.41 1.98
C PRO A 110 3.26 2.27 2.42
N ILE A 111 2.69 1.08 2.54
CA ILE A 111 3.41 -0.16 2.87
C ILE A 111 3.20 -1.15 1.75
N ASP A 112 4.28 -1.63 1.16
CA ASP A 112 4.25 -2.64 0.11
C ASP A 112 5.50 -3.51 0.16
N ILE A 113 5.41 -4.71 -0.40
CA ILE A 113 6.55 -5.64 -0.49
C ILE A 113 7.44 -5.34 -1.69
N SER A 114 6.90 -4.71 -2.73
CA SER A 114 7.60 -4.35 -3.96
C SER A 114 8.31 -3.01 -3.80
N LYS A 115 9.56 -3.02 -3.34
CA LYS A 115 10.34 -1.82 -3.03
C LYS A 115 10.43 -0.83 -4.19
N ASP A 116 10.81 -1.31 -5.38
CA ASP A 116 11.04 -0.42 -6.54
C ASP A 116 9.73 0.21 -7.01
N PHE A 117 8.64 -0.56 -7.06
CA PHE A 117 7.32 -0.09 -7.42
C PHE A 117 6.77 0.91 -6.40
N LEU A 118 6.94 0.61 -5.10
CA LEU A 118 6.56 1.48 -4.00
C LEU A 118 7.27 2.84 -4.07
N MET A 119 8.59 2.83 -4.28
CA MET A 119 9.39 4.07 -4.35
C MET A 119 9.06 4.89 -5.58
N GLU A 120 8.76 4.26 -6.72
CA GLU A 120 8.32 4.94 -7.92
C GLU A 120 6.96 5.62 -7.70
N SER A 121 5.97 4.88 -7.16
CA SER A 121 4.65 5.42 -6.81
C SER A 121 4.75 6.58 -5.81
N ALA A 122 5.60 6.46 -4.80
CA ALA A 122 5.80 7.49 -3.79
C ALA A 122 6.38 8.78 -4.38
N ARG A 123 7.34 8.68 -5.31
CA ARG A 123 7.90 9.86 -6.01
C ARG A 123 6.85 10.55 -6.87
N GLN A 124 6.10 9.81 -7.68
CA GLN A 124 5.02 10.36 -8.51
C GLN A 124 3.97 11.07 -7.65
N LEU A 125 3.62 10.49 -6.49
CA LEU A 125 2.68 11.09 -5.58
C LEU A 125 3.22 12.37 -4.93
N SER A 126 4.52 12.42 -4.58
CA SER A 126 5.15 13.60 -3.99
C SER A 126 5.20 14.80 -4.95
N GLU A 127 5.31 14.57 -6.24
CA GLU A 127 5.23 15.60 -7.26
C GLU A 127 3.83 16.24 -7.30
N ARG A 128 2.78 15.42 -7.12
CA ARG A 128 1.40 15.89 -7.11
C ARG A 128 0.99 16.55 -5.78
N TYR A 129 1.55 16.08 -4.67
CA TYR A 129 1.24 16.56 -3.31
C TYR A 129 2.52 17.03 -2.59
N PRO A 130 3.13 18.16 -2.99
CA PRO A 130 4.43 18.59 -2.47
C PRO A 130 4.43 18.96 -0.97
N ALA A 131 3.27 19.20 -0.38
CA ALA A 131 3.13 19.48 1.05
C ALA A 131 3.01 18.20 1.90
N LEU A 132 2.79 17.03 1.26
CA LEU A 132 2.61 15.76 1.95
C LEU A 132 3.96 15.09 2.22
N HIS A 133 4.19 14.70 3.46
CA HIS A 133 5.34 13.86 3.82
C HIS A 133 5.02 12.39 3.51
N ILE A 134 5.81 11.76 2.65
CA ILE A 134 5.60 10.37 2.29
C ILE A 134 6.68 9.51 2.94
N LYS A 135 6.26 8.59 3.82
CA LYS A 135 7.12 7.60 4.48
C LYS A 135 6.85 6.23 3.85
N ALA A 136 7.55 5.91 2.77
CA ALA A 136 7.39 4.67 2.05
C ALA A 136 8.06 3.50 2.80
N VAL A 137 7.29 2.50 3.21
CA VAL A 137 7.76 1.35 3.99
C VAL A 137 7.73 0.09 3.13
N CYS A 138 8.90 -0.41 2.74
CA CYS A 138 9.02 -1.73 2.13
C CYS A 138 8.99 -2.78 3.22
N GLY A 139 7.95 -3.64 3.24
CA GLY A 139 7.80 -4.63 4.30
C GLY A 139 6.72 -5.67 4.00
N ASP A 140 6.86 -6.84 4.62
CA ASP A 140 5.88 -7.91 4.61
C ASP A 140 4.93 -7.73 5.79
N TYR A 141 3.76 -7.13 5.55
CA TYR A 141 2.74 -6.89 6.58
C TYR A 141 1.97 -8.14 7.04
N SER A 142 2.29 -9.32 6.48
CA SER A 142 1.87 -10.59 7.08
C SER A 142 2.65 -10.92 8.36
N GLN A 143 3.72 -10.18 8.62
CA GLN A 143 4.55 -10.22 9.80
C GLN A 143 4.39 -8.94 10.63
N ALA A 144 4.80 -9.00 11.91
CA ALA A 144 4.82 -7.80 12.74
C ALA A 144 5.86 -6.81 12.22
N ILE A 145 5.42 -5.59 11.88
CA ILE A 145 6.28 -4.51 11.40
C ILE A 145 6.25 -3.36 12.41
N SER A 146 7.43 -2.89 12.82
CA SER A 146 7.55 -1.68 13.62
C SER A 146 7.56 -0.45 12.70
N LEU A 147 6.43 0.23 12.63
CA LEU A 147 6.28 1.40 11.75
C LEU A 147 6.93 2.65 12.34
N PRO A 148 7.53 3.53 11.51
CA PRO A 148 8.12 4.80 11.93
C PRO A 148 7.04 5.87 12.18
N VAL A 149 6.17 5.62 13.16
CA VAL A 149 5.04 6.50 13.54
C VAL A 149 5.30 7.21 14.85
N GLU A 150 4.79 8.43 14.98
CA GLU A 150 4.78 9.16 16.25
C GLU A 150 3.54 8.75 17.07
N GLU A 151 3.73 8.29 18.30
CA GLU A 151 2.65 7.75 19.15
C GLU A 151 1.55 8.78 19.46
N SER A 152 1.91 10.07 19.50
CA SER A 152 0.99 11.17 19.86
C SER A 152 0.03 11.58 18.75
N GLN A 153 0.27 11.18 17.49
CA GLN A 153 -0.53 11.61 16.35
C GLN A 153 -1.67 10.64 16.05
N LYS A 154 -2.86 11.21 15.78
CA LYS A 154 -4.01 10.44 15.31
C LYS A 154 -3.76 9.94 13.90
N ARG A 155 -3.92 8.64 13.71
CA ARG A 155 -3.65 7.92 12.47
C ARG A 155 -4.83 7.06 12.06
N VAL A 156 -4.96 6.84 10.78
CA VAL A 156 -5.91 5.90 10.19
C VAL A 156 -5.17 4.88 9.35
N ILE A 157 -5.59 3.63 9.42
CA ILE A 157 -5.09 2.55 8.57
C ILE A 157 -6.15 2.27 7.53
N PHE A 158 -5.72 2.27 6.28
CA PHE A 158 -6.54 1.91 5.13
C PHE A 158 -6.04 0.60 4.54
N PHE A 159 -6.93 -0.37 4.44
CA PHE A 159 -6.62 -1.69 3.90
C PHE A 159 -7.63 -2.01 2.81
N THR A 160 -7.19 -1.93 1.56
CA THR A 160 -8.07 -2.06 0.39
C THR A 160 -8.55 -3.49 0.18
N GLY A 161 -9.77 -3.65 -0.35
CA GLY A 161 -10.39 -4.95 -0.58
C GLY A 161 -9.59 -5.82 -1.55
N SER A 162 -9.01 -5.25 -2.60
CA SER A 162 -8.17 -5.99 -3.55
C SER A 162 -6.90 -6.56 -2.94
N THR A 163 -6.34 -5.90 -1.91
CA THR A 163 -5.20 -6.43 -1.16
C THR A 163 -5.66 -7.50 -0.17
N LEU A 164 -6.71 -7.21 0.61
CA LEU A 164 -7.23 -8.13 1.62
C LEU A 164 -7.73 -9.44 1.03
N SER A 165 -8.39 -9.41 -0.13
CA SER A 165 -8.92 -10.62 -0.77
C SER A 165 -7.84 -11.54 -1.35
N LEU A 166 -6.66 -11.03 -1.65
CA LEU A 166 -5.56 -11.79 -2.25
C LEU A 166 -4.60 -12.43 -1.24
N ILE A 167 -4.79 -12.19 0.07
CA ILE A 167 -3.99 -12.82 1.13
C ILE A 167 -4.23 -14.32 1.22
N HIS A 168 -5.37 -14.81 0.74
CA HIS A 168 -5.83 -16.20 0.89
C HIS A 168 -6.10 -16.92 -0.44
N ILE A 169 -5.41 -16.57 -1.51
CA ILE A 169 -5.47 -17.31 -2.78
C ILE A 169 -4.46 -18.44 -2.78
#